data_1e7b15f82d871cf34dc757c9837b18c3
#
_entry.id   1e7b15f82d871cf34dc757c9837b18c3
#
_cell.length_a   1.000
_cell.length_b   1.000
_cell.length_c   1.000
_cell.angle_alpha   90.00
_cell.angle_beta   90.00
_cell.angle_gamma   90.00
#
_symmetry.space_group_name_H-M   'P 1'
#
loop_
_entity.id
_entity.type
_entity.pdbx_description
1 polymer ?
#
loop_
_entity_poly.entity_id
_entity_poly.type
_entity_poly.pdbx_seq_one_letter_code
_entity_poly.pdbx_strand_id
1 'polypeptide(L)'
;MHEPALTDLLQAAFAARQPLLARLHAEDTDAYRLFNGSTEGRAGLTVDRYGDLLLIQTFHDTLDGHDRSEIENFYAAALPGLSAVYNDRSRANSRISNPLPPEVLVEAHRPREFH
;
A
#
# COMPACT_ATOMS: atom_id res chain seq x y z
N MET A 1 16.67 -17.71 15.26
CA MET A 1 15.41 -17.40 14.58
C MET A 1 15.23 -15.89 14.47
N HIS A 2 14.88 -15.40 13.33
CA HIS A 2 14.71 -13.97 13.13
C HIS A 2 13.48 -13.74 12.29
N GLU A 3 13.01 -12.49 12.31
CA GLU A 3 11.83 -12.14 11.57
C GLU A 3 12.15 -12.05 10.07
N PRO A 4 11.18 -12.40 9.23
CA PRO A 4 11.37 -12.24 7.79
C PRO A 4 11.64 -10.78 7.44
N ALA A 5 12.41 -10.56 6.41
CA ALA A 5 12.62 -9.21 5.91
C ALA A 5 11.30 -8.65 5.40
N LEU A 6 11.14 -7.34 5.49
CA LEU A 6 9.93 -6.69 5.01
C LEU A 6 9.66 -7.01 3.55
N THR A 7 10.69 -6.99 2.71
CA THR A 7 10.52 -7.33 1.30
C THR A 7 9.97 -8.73 1.11
N ASP A 8 10.41 -9.69 1.95
CA ASP A 8 9.90 -11.05 1.86
C ASP A 8 8.41 -11.12 2.17
N LEU A 9 7.97 -10.33 3.16
CA LEU A 9 6.55 -10.27 3.50
C LEU A 9 5.74 -9.67 2.36
N LEU A 10 6.25 -8.60 1.76
CA LEU A 10 5.58 -7.96 0.64
C LEU A 10 5.49 -8.90 -0.55
N GLN A 11 6.56 -9.62 -0.83
CA GLN A 11 6.61 -10.56 -1.94
C GLN A 11 5.61 -11.70 -1.74
N ALA A 12 5.55 -12.26 -0.54
CA ALA A 12 4.61 -13.34 -0.25
C ALA A 12 3.16 -12.86 -0.39
N ALA A 13 2.87 -11.68 0.11
CA ALA A 13 1.53 -11.12 0.01
C ALA A 13 1.14 -10.85 -1.44
N PHE A 14 2.07 -10.32 -2.21
CA PHE A 14 1.81 -10.03 -3.61
C PHE A 14 1.60 -11.31 -4.41
N ALA A 15 2.42 -12.33 -4.16
CA ALA A 15 2.28 -13.62 -4.84
C ALA A 15 0.94 -14.26 -4.51
N ALA A 16 0.51 -14.19 -3.25
CA ALA A 16 -0.76 -14.77 -2.83
C ALA A 16 -1.95 -14.10 -3.51
N ARG A 17 -1.80 -12.85 -3.92
CA ARG A 17 -2.88 -12.10 -4.54
C ARG A 17 -2.91 -12.19 -6.07
N GLN A 18 -1.94 -12.85 -6.69
CA GLN A 18 -1.85 -12.85 -8.14
C GLN A 18 -3.13 -13.34 -8.84
N PRO A 19 -3.77 -14.44 -8.42
CA PRO A 19 -4.99 -14.84 -9.09
C PRO A 19 -6.10 -13.80 -8.97
N LEU A 20 -6.22 -13.16 -7.80
CA LEU A 20 -7.21 -12.12 -7.59
C LEU A 20 -6.90 -10.89 -8.43
N LEU A 21 -5.63 -10.47 -8.45
CA LEU A 21 -5.24 -9.29 -9.21
C LEU A 21 -5.48 -9.47 -10.70
N ALA A 22 -5.18 -10.64 -11.23
CA ALA A 22 -5.43 -10.91 -12.63
C ALA A 22 -6.91 -10.77 -12.96
N ARG A 23 -7.78 -11.26 -12.08
CA ARG A 23 -9.22 -11.15 -12.27
C ARG A 23 -9.69 -9.71 -12.17
N LEU A 24 -9.20 -8.99 -11.17
CA LEU A 24 -9.59 -7.58 -10.99
C LEU A 24 -9.15 -6.73 -12.16
N HIS A 25 -7.95 -6.95 -12.66
CA HIS A 25 -7.47 -6.19 -13.81
C HIS A 25 -8.29 -6.51 -15.06
N ALA A 26 -8.71 -7.76 -15.22
CA ALA A 26 -9.57 -8.13 -16.34
C ALA A 26 -10.94 -7.44 -16.25
N GLU A 27 -11.35 -7.07 -15.04
CA GLU A 27 -12.61 -6.36 -14.80
C GLU A 27 -12.42 -4.85 -14.73
N ASP A 28 -11.25 -4.35 -15.12
CA ASP A 28 -10.91 -2.92 -15.05
C ASP A 28 -10.98 -2.35 -13.65
N THR A 29 -10.73 -3.18 -12.65
CA THR A 29 -10.70 -2.73 -11.27
C THR A 29 -9.25 -2.50 -10.84
N ASP A 30 -8.94 -1.29 -10.38
CA ASP A 30 -7.60 -0.96 -9.93
C ASP A 30 -7.58 -0.29 -8.56
N ALA A 31 -8.55 -0.62 -7.72
CA ALA A 31 -8.59 -0.19 -6.32
C ALA A 31 -8.65 -1.43 -5.46
N TYR A 32 -7.55 -1.75 -4.76
CA TYR A 32 -7.49 -2.96 -3.96
C TYR A 32 -6.34 -2.89 -2.96
N ARG A 33 -6.43 -3.75 -1.94
CA ARG A 33 -5.37 -3.85 -0.94
C ARG A 33 -4.27 -4.80 -1.42
N LEU A 34 -3.04 -4.35 -1.32
CA LEU A 34 -1.87 -5.13 -1.69
C LEU A 34 -1.20 -5.80 -0.50
N PHE A 35 -1.33 -5.21 0.68
CA PHE A 35 -0.70 -5.74 1.88
C PHE A 35 -1.51 -5.36 3.11
N ASN A 36 -1.82 -6.35 3.92
CA ASN A 36 -2.49 -6.15 5.20
C ASN A 36 -1.58 -6.69 6.29
N GLY A 37 -0.81 -5.80 6.90
CA GLY A 37 0.21 -6.21 7.85
C GLY A 37 -0.31 -6.96 9.06
N SER A 38 -1.55 -6.68 9.48
CA SER A 38 -2.11 -7.35 10.65
C SER A 38 -2.24 -8.86 10.45
N THR A 39 -2.42 -9.30 9.21
CA THR A 39 -2.51 -10.72 8.91
C THR A 39 -1.31 -11.25 8.15
N GLU A 40 -0.43 -10.37 7.68
CA GLU A 40 0.65 -10.78 6.80
C GLU A 40 2.04 -10.46 7.36
N GLY A 41 2.14 -10.17 8.66
CA GLY A 41 3.42 -10.18 9.32
C GLY A 41 4.00 -8.84 9.76
N ARG A 42 3.34 -7.73 9.46
CA ARG A 42 3.83 -6.43 9.91
C ARG A 42 2.65 -5.60 10.41
N ALA A 43 2.29 -5.80 11.67
CA ALA A 43 1.12 -5.17 12.26
C ALA A 43 1.14 -3.65 12.06
N GLY A 44 -0.01 -3.10 11.70
CA GLY A 44 -0.16 -1.66 11.56
C GLY A 44 0.24 -1.10 10.21
N LEU A 45 0.76 -1.93 9.30
CA LEU A 45 1.13 -1.47 7.96
C LEU A 45 0.11 -1.95 6.94
N THR A 46 -0.37 -1.03 6.11
CA THR A 46 -1.21 -1.40 4.97
C THR A 46 -0.68 -0.74 3.71
N VAL A 47 -0.85 -1.42 2.59
CA VAL A 47 -0.50 -0.86 1.29
C VAL A 47 -1.68 -1.11 0.35
N ASP A 48 -2.19 -0.04 -0.22
CA ASP A 48 -3.35 -0.09 -1.10
C ASP A 48 -3.01 0.58 -2.43
N ARG A 49 -3.67 0.10 -3.48
CA ARG A 49 -3.60 0.75 -4.77
C ARG A 49 -4.93 1.41 -5.06
N TYR A 50 -4.90 2.65 -5.53
CA TYR A 50 -6.08 3.38 -6.01
C TYR A 50 -5.70 4.04 -7.33
N GLY A 51 -6.04 3.39 -8.43
CA GLY A 51 -5.65 3.90 -9.74
C GLY A 51 -4.14 3.94 -9.87
N ASP A 52 -3.59 5.12 -10.07
CA ASP A 52 -2.14 5.30 -10.20
C ASP A 52 -1.47 5.64 -8.88
N LEU A 53 -2.19 5.56 -7.78
CA LEU A 53 -1.68 5.88 -6.46
C LEU A 53 -1.39 4.62 -5.67
N LEU A 54 -0.21 4.56 -5.07
CA LEU A 54 0.15 3.54 -4.09
C LEU A 54 0.11 4.19 -2.72
N LEU A 55 -0.86 3.82 -1.90
CA LEU A 55 -1.04 4.42 -0.59
C LEU A 55 -0.47 3.50 0.49
N ILE A 56 0.57 3.99 1.16
CA ILE A 56 1.23 3.29 2.25
C ILE A 56 0.78 3.95 3.55
N GLN A 57 0.22 3.18 4.47
CA GLN A 57 -0.24 3.74 5.74
C GLN A 57 0.27 2.93 6.91
N THR A 58 0.57 3.64 8.00
CA THR A 58 0.92 2.99 9.26
C THR A 58 -0.02 3.49 10.36
N PHE A 59 -0.41 2.59 11.26
CA PHE A 59 -1.38 2.88 12.30
C PHE A 59 -0.84 2.73 13.72
N HIS A 60 0.34 2.13 13.86
CA HIS A 60 0.94 1.92 15.18
C HIS A 60 2.27 2.65 15.29
N ASP A 61 3.20 2.33 14.43
CA ASP A 61 4.54 2.90 14.46
C ASP A 61 4.86 3.54 13.12
N THR A 62 5.58 4.65 13.18
CA THR A 62 6.04 5.32 11.97
C THR A 62 7.05 4.46 11.24
N LEU A 63 6.99 4.44 9.92
CA LEU A 63 8.00 3.79 9.09
C LEU A 63 9.26 4.62 9.08
N ASP A 64 10.41 3.95 9.17
CA ASP A 64 11.66 4.65 8.94
C ASP A 64 11.92 4.74 7.44
N GLY A 65 12.96 5.51 7.09
CA GLY A 65 13.27 5.73 5.68
C GLY A 65 13.68 4.47 4.95
N HIS A 66 14.33 3.54 5.64
CA HIS A 66 14.75 2.28 5.02
C HIS A 66 13.54 1.43 4.64
N ASP A 67 12.62 1.24 5.58
CA ASP A 67 11.42 0.44 5.33
C ASP A 67 10.55 1.08 4.26
N ARG A 68 10.43 2.39 4.28
CA ARG A 68 9.65 3.10 3.27
C ARG A 68 10.25 2.90 1.89
N SER A 69 11.57 2.99 1.79
CA SER A 69 12.25 2.77 0.52
C SER A 69 12.07 1.34 0.03
N GLU A 70 12.11 0.36 0.93
CA GLU A 70 11.90 -1.03 0.55
C GLU A 70 10.51 -1.22 -0.06
N ILE A 71 9.50 -0.64 0.56
CA ILE A 71 8.13 -0.76 0.06
C ILE A 71 8.02 -0.10 -1.31
N GLU A 72 8.52 1.12 -1.44
CA GLU A 72 8.43 1.85 -2.69
C GLU A 72 9.17 1.13 -3.81
N ASN A 73 10.35 0.63 -3.52
CA ASN A 73 11.14 -0.08 -4.52
C ASN A 73 10.49 -1.38 -4.94
N PHE A 74 9.94 -2.11 -3.98
CA PHE A 74 9.27 -3.37 -4.29
C PHE A 74 8.11 -3.15 -5.28
N TYR A 75 7.24 -2.19 -4.97
CA TYR A 75 6.08 -1.96 -5.84
C TYR A 75 6.44 -1.20 -7.11
N ALA A 76 7.52 -0.45 -7.12
CA ALA A 76 7.99 0.15 -8.37
C ALA A 76 8.36 -0.93 -9.38
N ALA A 77 8.89 -2.05 -8.90
CA ALA A 77 9.22 -3.17 -9.77
C ALA A 77 8.00 -4.03 -10.09
N ALA A 78 7.14 -4.27 -9.10
CA ALA A 78 6.00 -5.17 -9.26
C ALA A 78 4.84 -4.52 -10.01
N LEU A 79 4.62 -3.23 -9.80
CA LEU A 79 3.52 -2.47 -10.40
C LEU A 79 4.05 -1.13 -10.88
N PRO A 80 4.79 -1.11 -12.00
CA PRO A 80 5.39 0.15 -12.46
C PRO A 80 4.35 1.22 -12.76
N GLY A 81 4.72 2.46 -12.53
CA GLY A 81 3.88 3.60 -12.89
C GLY A 81 3.02 4.15 -11.78
N LEU A 82 3.11 3.59 -10.58
CA LEU A 82 2.33 4.11 -9.47
C LEU A 82 3.12 5.19 -8.73
N SER A 83 2.41 6.19 -8.23
CA SER A 83 2.99 7.23 -7.39
C SER A 83 2.77 6.85 -5.94
N ALA A 84 3.84 6.71 -5.17
CA ALA A 84 3.75 6.30 -3.77
C ALA A 84 3.53 7.49 -2.86
N VAL A 85 2.59 7.33 -1.93
CA VAL A 85 2.31 8.31 -0.90
C VAL A 85 2.29 7.60 0.44
N TYR A 86 2.96 8.15 1.43
CA TYR A 86 2.99 7.61 2.77
C TYR A 86 2.17 8.47 3.71
N ASN A 87 1.24 7.85 4.42
CA ASN A 87 0.41 8.53 5.39
C ASN A 87 0.59 7.85 6.74
N ASP A 88 1.25 8.55 7.65
CA ASP A 88 1.48 8.03 9.00
C ASP A 88 0.27 8.36 9.86
N ARG A 89 -0.51 7.36 10.18
CA ARG A 89 -1.69 7.48 11.01
C ARG A 89 -1.46 6.91 12.39
N SER A 90 -0.21 6.80 12.79
CA SER A 90 0.10 6.36 14.13
C SER A 90 -0.41 7.39 15.14
N ARG A 91 -0.53 6.95 16.38
CA ARG A 91 -1.11 7.78 17.41
C ARG A 91 -0.41 9.13 17.58
N ALA A 92 0.90 9.11 17.45
CA ALA A 92 1.69 10.33 17.63
C ALA A 92 1.44 11.36 16.55
N ASN A 93 1.08 10.92 15.34
CA ASN A 93 1.01 11.80 14.18
C ASN A 93 -0.36 11.90 13.54
N SER A 94 -1.34 11.20 14.09
CA SER A 94 -2.63 11.07 13.40
C SER A 94 -3.36 12.39 13.19
N ARG A 95 -3.04 13.40 13.99
CA ARG A 95 -3.68 14.70 13.86
C ARG A 95 -2.85 15.70 13.07
N ILE A 96 -1.53 15.52 13.12
CA ILE A 96 -0.60 16.52 12.62
C ILE A 96 -0.12 16.19 11.23
N SER A 97 0.10 14.91 11.02
CA SER A 97 0.72 14.42 9.78
C SER A 97 -0.28 13.66 8.98
N ASN A 98 -1.10 14.38 8.26
CA ASN A 98 -1.96 13.76 7.29
C ASN A 98 -1.58 14.35 5.94
N PRO A 99 -0.59 13.75 5.28
CA PRO A 99 -0.04 14.34 4.06
C PRO A 99 -0.97 14.26 2.86
N LEU A 100 -2.05 13.48 2.96
CA LEU A 100 -2.97 13.36 1.84
C LEU A 100 -4.15 14.30 2.01
N PRO A 101 -4.34 15.23 1.08
CA PRO A 101 -5.57 16.04 1.10
C PRO A 101 -6.79 15.15 0.90
N PRO A 102 -7.93 15.50 1.48
CA PRO A 102 -9.13 14.69 1.33
C PRO A 102 -9.51 14.45 -0.13
N GLU A 103 -9.34 15.43 -0.99
CA GLU A 103 -9.71 15.27 -2.39
C GLU A 103 -8.85 14.25 -3.11
N VAL A 104 -7.59 14.09 -2.70
CA VAL A 104 -6.74 13.06 -3.28
C VAL A 104 -7.27 11.68 -2.93
N LEU A 105 -7.68 11.49 -1.67
CA LEU A 105 -8.24 10.21 -1.24
C LEU A 105 -9.54 9.90 -1.97
N VAL A 106 -10.39 10.91 -2.15
CA VAL A 106 -11.65 10.72 -2.86
C VAL A 106 -11.40 10.31 -4.30
N GLU A 107 -10.48 10.97 -4.97
CA GLU A 107 -10.16 10.61 -6.35
C GLU A 107 -9.56 9.21 -6.45
N ALA A 108 -8.69 8.87 -5.52
CA ALA A 108 -8.05 7.57 -5.54
C ALA A 108 -9.03 6.43 -5.33
N HIS A 109 -10.17 6.70 -4.68
CA HIS A 109 -11.17 5.68 -4.44
C HIS A 109 -12.11 5.46 -5.62
N ARG A 110 -12.05 6.32 -6.63
CA ARG A 110 -12.97 6.19 -7.75
C ARG A 110 -12.53 5.06 -8.66
N PRO A 111 -13.44 4.17 -9.01
CA PRO A 111 -13.11 3.12 -9.98
C PRO A 111 -12.81 3.71 -11.35
N ARG A 112 -12.00 3.02 -12.10
CA ARG A 112 -11.64 3.48 -13.43
C ARG A 112 -12.80 3.54 -14.40
N GLU A 113 -13.81 2.79 -14.14
CA GLU A 113 -14.96 2.75 -15.01
C GLU A 113 -15.68 4.09 -15.12
N PHE A 114 -15.35 5.02 -14.25
CA PHE A 114 -15.93 6.36 -14.30
C PHE A 114 -15.16 7.31 -15.22
N HIS A 115 -14.11 6.83 -15.77
CA HIS A 115 -13.28 7.65 -16.65
C HIS A 115 -13.76 7.61 -18.09
#